data_de02664aefd2acc4ab9ebf5456d908f7
#
_entry.id   de02664aefd2acc4ab9ebf5456d908f7
#
_cell.length_a   1.000
_cell.length_b   1.000
_cell.length_c   1.000
_cell.angle_alpha   90.00
_cell.angle_beta   90.00
_cell.angle_gamma   90.00
#
_symmetry.space_group_name_H-M   'P 1'
#
loop_
_entity.id
_entity.type
_entity.pdbx_description
1 polymer ?
#
loop_
_entity_poly.entity_id
_entity_poly.type
_entity_poly.pdbx_seq_one_letter_code
_entity_poly.pdbx_strand_id
1 'polypeptide(L)'
;MYTPIHQWAEDDRPREKFLLKGKSTLSDSELLAILIGSGSRNESAVQLCQRILASSENNLNTLGKMTVAQLTQFKGIGEAKAIAIAAALELGRRRRAEDAIELKKITSSKAVFEILQPIIGELPHEEFWVLYLNNSNKVIYKSQLSKGGITGTVVDIRLIFRMAFEQNATALILSHNHPSGKLIASDADLKITKKIKEAGQTLEIQVLDHIIITENGYLSFQDEGIF
;
A
#
# COMPACT_ATOMS: atom_id res chain seq x y z
N MET A 1 -11.71 7.08 -43.82
CA MET A 1 -11.61 5.63 -43.54
C MET A 1 -10.68 5.51 -42.35
N TYR A 2 -11.07 4.84 -41.23
CA TYR A 2 -10.17 4.71 -40.08
C TYR A 2 -9.11 3.65 -40.35
N THR A 3 -7.90 3.87 -39.78
CA THR A 3 -6.81 2.87 -39.84
C THR A 3 -6.97 1.91 -38.66
N PRO A 4 -7.14 0.58 -38.90
CA PRO A 4 -7.19 -0.41 -37.82
C PRO A 4 -5.93 -0.41 -36.96
N ILE A 5 -6.07 -0.63 -35.65
CA ILE A 5 -4.95 -0.59 -34.68
C ILE A 5 -3.80 -1.53 -35.05
N HIS A 6 -4.09 -2.71 -35.65
CA HIS A 6 -3.04 -3.65 -36.08
C HIS A 6 -2.14 -3.11 -37.22
N GLN A 7 -2.56 -2.03 -37.90
CA GLN A 7 -1.75 -1.34 -38.92
C GLN A 7 -0.95 -0.15 -38.37
N TRP A 8 -1.13 0.20 -37.09
CA TRP A 8 -0.34 1.25 -36.45
C TRP A 8 1.09 0.77 -36.19
N ALA A 9 2.03 1.69 -36.00
CA ALA A 9 3.34 1.33 -35.52
C ALA A 9 3.21 0.57 -34.20
N GLU A 10 4.04 -0.42 -33.94
CA GLU A 10 3.96 -1.28 -32.78
C GLU A 10 3.94 -0.48 -31.47
N ASP A 11 4.77 0.55 -31.41
CA ASP A 11 4.90 1.48 -30.29
C ASP A 11 3.62 2.31 -29.97
N ASP A 12 2.72 2.41 -30.93
CA ASP A 12 1.47 3.18 -30.82
C ASP A 12 0.26 2.29 -30.54
N ARG A 13 0.41 0.98 -30.67
CA ARG A 13 -0.67 0.04 -30.32
C ARG A 13 -0.81 -0.04 -28.79
N PRO A 14 -2.01 0.18 -28.24
CA PRO A 14 -2.16 0.34 -26.78
C PRO A 14 -1.57 -0.81 -25.93
N ARG A 15 -1.73 -2.06 -26.34
CA ARG A 15 -1.21 -3.23 -25.59
C ARG A 15 0.30 -3.31 -25.64
N GLU A 16 0.87 -3.14 -26.82
CA GLU A 16 2.31 -3.15 -27.07
C GLU A 16 2.95 -1.95 -26.36
N LYS A 17 2.37 -0.76 -26.49
CA LYS A 17 2.79 0.45 -25.77
C LYS A 17 2.77 0.25 -24.24
N PHE A 18 1.75 -0.42 -23.70
CA PHE A 18 1.67 -0.75 -22.28
C PHE A 18 2.85 -1.63 -21.84
N LEU A 19 3.19 -2.67 -22.63
CA LEU A 19 4.29 -3.59 -22.31
C LEU A 19 5.67 -2.94 -22.48
N LEU A 20 5.87 -2.15 -23.52
CA LEU A 20 7.16 -1.56 -23.84
C LEU A 20 7.47 -0.31 -23.02
N LYS A 21 6.48 0.55 -22.78
CA LYS A 21 6.66 1.89 -22.18
C LYS A 21 6.00 2.04 -20.81
N GLY A 22 5.25 1.05 -20.36
CA GLY A 22 4.56 1.03 -19.09
C GLY A 22 3.21 1.78 -19.09
N LYS A 23 2.39 1.51 -18.06
CA LYS A 23 1.00 1.98 -17.96
C LYS A 23 0.83 3.50 -17.91
N SER A 24 1.81 4.22 -17.38
CA SER A 24 1.76 5.69 -17.21
C SER A 24 1.89 6.48 -18.51
N THR A 25 2.27 5.84 -19.60
CA THR A 25 2.42 6.48 -20.91
C THR A 25 1.15 6.43 -21.75
N LEU A 26 0.14 5.68 -21.31
CA LEU A 26 -1.14 5.55 -22.02
C LEU A 26 -2.12 6.64 -21.60
N SER A 27 -2.87 7.14 -22.56
CA SER A 27 -4.05 7.96 -22.30
C SER A 27 -5.20 7.14 -21.73
N ASP A 28 -6.20 7.80 -21.11
CA ASP A 28 -7.39 7.13 -20.60
C ASP A 28 -8.16 6.38 -21.70
N SER A 29 -8.19 6.94 -22.93
CA SER A 29 -8.82 6.28 -24.07
C SER A 29 -8.08 5.01 -24.51
N GLU A 30 -6.75 4.99 -24.44
CA GLU A 30 -5.94 3.81 -24.73
C GLU A 30 -6.11 2.73 -23.66
N LEU A 31 -6.17 3.11 -22.38
CA LEU A 31 -6.45 2.19 -21.28
C LEU A 31 -7.84 1.56 -21.40
N LEU A 32 -8.86 2.35 -21.66
CA LEU A 32 -10.22 1.87 -21.92
C LEU A 32 -10.27 0.98 -23.17
N ALA A 33 -9.52 1.32 -24.24
CA ALA A 33 -9.46 0.51 -25.45
C ALA A 33 -8.86 -0.88 -25.20
N ILE A 34 -7.89 -1.02 -24.29
CA ILE A 34 -7.38 -2.32 -23.85
C ILE A 34 -8.48 -3.14 -23.17
N LEU A 35 -9.31 -2.52 -22.31
CA LEU A 35 -10.41 -3.19 -21.58
C LEU A 35 -11.48 -3.69 -22.52
N ILE A 36 -11.94 -2.89 -23.46
CA ILE A 36 -13.02 -3.27 -24.38
C ILE A 36 -12.54 -4.18 -25.52
N GLY A 37 -11.24 -4.25 -25.78
CA GLY A 37 -10.57 -5.17 -26.69
C GLY A 37 -10.78 -4.92 -28.19
N SER A 38 -11.90 -4.33 -28.60
CA SER A 38 -12.22 -4.06 -30.00
C SER A 38 -13.12 -2.83 -30.17
N GLY A 39 -12.97 -2.13 -31.28
CA GLY A 39 -13.83 -1.01 -31.65
C GLY A 39 -15.20 -1.43 -32.20
N SER A 40 -15.73 -0.60 -33.08
CA SER A 40 -16.93 -0.88 -33.87
C SER A 40 -16.56 -1.10 -35.34
N ARG A 41 -17.57 -1.33 -36.19
CA ARG A 41 -17.35 -1.54 -37.63
C ARG A 41 -16.65 -0.36 -38.31
N ASN A 42 -16.82 0.86 -37.80
CA ASN A 42 -16.41 2.09 -38.46
C ASN A 42 -15.36 2.89 -37.68
N GLU A 43 -14.96 2.44 -36.49
CA GLU A 43 -14.01 3.13 -35.61
C GLU A 43 -13.14 2.14 -34.82
N SER A 44 -11.91 2.53 -34.52
CA SER A 44 -11.00 1.76 -33.66
C SER A 44 -11.49 1.72 -32.22
N ALA A 45 -10.93 0.81 -31.41
CA ALA A 45 -11.22 0.77 -29.98
C ALA A 45 -10.85 2.11 -29.30
N VAL A 46 -9.73 2.73 -29.67
CA VAL A 46 -9.29 4.02 -29.13
C VAL A 46 -10.27 5.15 -29.50
N GLN A 47 -10.68 5.24 -30.77
CA GLN A 47 -11.66 6.27 -31.21
C GLN A 47 -13.02 6.08 -30.51
N LEU A 48 -13.48 4.84 -30.37
CA LEU A 48 -14.70 4.55 -29.61
C LEU A 48 -14.58 5.03 -28.15
N CYS A 49 -13.45 4.76 -27.49
CA CYS A 49 -13.21 5.20 -26.12
C CYS A 49 -13.05 6.73 -26.01
N GLN A 50 -12.42 7.39 -26.98
CA GLN A 50 -12.37 8.85 -27.05
C GLN A 50 -13.78 9.46 -27.10
N ARG A 51 -14.68 8.89 -27.89
CA ARG A 51 -16.07 9.35 -28.00
C ARG A 51 -16.85 9.13 -26.71
N ILE A 52 -16.63 8.01 -26.02
CA ILE A 52 -17.23 7.74 -24.70
C ILE A 52 -16.72 8.74 -23.67
N LEU A 53 -15.40 8.95 -23.59
CA LEU A 53 -14.80 9.93 -22.67
C LEU A 53 -15.28 11.36 -22.94
N ALA A 54 -15.37 11.77 -24.21
CA ALA A 54 -15.87 13.09 -24.58
C ALA A 54 -17.30 13.33 -24.07
N SER A 55 -18.17 12.32 -24.06
CA SER A 55 -19.54 12.42 -23.52
C SER A 55 -19.59 12.63 -21.99
N SER A 56 -18.52 12.32 -21.30
CA SER A 56 -18.32 12.54 -19.86
C SER A 56 -17.32 13.67 -19.56
N GLU A 57 -17.14 14.60 -20.50
CA GLU A 57 -16.23 15.75 -20.40
C GLU A 57 -14.78 15.35 -20.09
N ASN A 58 -14.36 14.18 -20.58
CA ASN A 58 -13.07 13.54 -20.29
C ASN A 58 -12.82 13.31 -18.78
N ASN A 59 -13.87 13.14 -18.00
CA ASN A 59 -13.81 12.94 -16.56
C ASN A 59 -14.16 11.50 -16.18
N LEU A 60 -13.18 10.76 -15.66
CA LEU A 60 -13.35 9.36 -15.24
C LEU A 60 -14.36 9.20 -14.08
N ASN A 61 -14.51 10.21 -13.21
CA ASN A 61 -15.51 10.14 -12.15
C ASN A 61 -16.94 10.26 -12.71
N THR A 62 -17.13 11.09 -13.75
CA THR A 62 -18.41 11.22 -14.45
C THR A 62 -18.70 9.93 -15.23
N LEU A 63 -17.71 9.39 -15.94
CA LEU A 63 -17.85 8.11 -16.64
C LEU A 63 -18.18 6.96 -15.66
N GLY A 64 -17.56 6.94 -14.49
CA GLY A 64 -17.79 5.91 -13.47
C GLY A 64 -19.18 5.93 -12.82
N LYS A 65 -19.95 6.99 -13.04
CA LYS A 65 -21.36 7.10 -12.61
C LYS A 65 -22.34 6.58 -13.66
N MET A 66 -21.89 6.34 -14.89
CA MET A 66 -22.75 5.81 -15.93
C MET A 66 -23.18 4.37 -15.63
N THR A 67 -24.46 4.11 -15.84
CA THR A 67 -25.02 2.75 -15.76
C THR A 67 -24.63 1.92 -16.97
N VAL A 68 -24.69 0.59 -16.85
CA VAL A 68 -24.51 -0.33 -18.00
C VAL A 68 -25.47 0.03 -19.13
N ALA A 69 -26.73 0.36 -18.83
CA ALA A 69 -27.73 0.75 -19.82
C ALA A 69 -27.36 2.05 -20.57
N GLN A 70 -26.73 3.02 -19.91
CA GLN A 70 -26.22 4.24 -20.55
C GLN A 70 -25.00 3.95 -21.42
N LEU A 71 -24.08 3.11 -20.95
CA LEU A 71 -22.91 2.72 -21.73
C LEU A 71 -23.26 1.93 -22.99
N THR A 72 -24.29 1.06 -22.95
CA THR A 72 -24.75 0.31 -24.13
C THR A 72 -25.40 1.17 -25.21
N GLN A 73 -25.77 2.42 -24.94
CA GLN A 73 -26.28 3.35 -25.95
C GLN A 73 -25.19 3.79 -26.94
N PHE A 74 -23.92 3.66 -26.58
CA PHE A 74 -22.83 3.94 -27.51
C PHE A 74 -22.72 2.81 -28.55
N LYS A 75 -22.90 3.18 -29.82
CA LYS A 75 -22.73 2.22 -30.92
C LYS A 75 -21.34 1.59 -30.86
N GLY A 76 -21.27 0.25 -30.78
CA GLY A 76 -20.03 -0.51 -30.63
C GLY A 76 -19.77 -1.00 -29.18
N ILE A 77 -20.58 -0.57 -28.21
CA ILE A 77 -20.57 -1.06 -26.84
C ILE A 77 -21.77 -1.95 -26.63
N GLY A 78 -21.51 -3.27 -26.54
CA GLY A 78 -22.47 -4.25 -26.05
C GLY A 78 -22.36 -4.42 -24.53
N GLU A 79 -23.24 -5.21 -23.96
CA GLU A 79 -23.34 -5.44 -22.53
C GLU A 79 -21.99 -5.87 -21.91
N ALA A 80 -21.28 -6.81 -22.52
CA ALA A 80 -19.98 -7.28 -22.01
C ALA A 80 -18.93 -6.17 -21.91
N LYS A 81 -18.85 -5.28 -22.92
CA LYS A 81 -17.93 -4.15 -22.89
C LYS A 81 -18.34 -3.11 -21.85
N ALA A 82 -19.65 -2.83 -21.73
CA ALA A 82 -20.20 -1.90 -20.73
C ALA A 82 -19.91 -2.41 -19.31
N ILE A 83 -20.08 -3.69 -19.02
CA ILE A 83 -19.75 -4.32 -17.76
C ILE A 83 -18.25 -4.22 -17.47
N ALA A 84 -17.38 -4.49 -18.45
CA ALA A 84 -15.94 -4.39 -18.29
C ALA A 84 -15.49 -2.98 -17.89
N ILE A 85 -16.05 -1.93 -18.54
CA ILE A 85 -15.79 -0.53 -18.19
C ILE A 85 -16.28 -0.23 -16.75
N ALA A 86 -17.52 -0.57 -16.44
CA ALA A 86 -18.12 -0.31 -15.12
C ALA A 86 -17.34 -1.03 -13.99
N ALA A 87 -16.98 -2.28 -14.21
CA ALA A 87 -16.21 -3.08 -13.24
C ALA A 87 -14.81 -2.49 -12.99
N ALA A 88 -14.10 -2.07 -14.05
CA ALA A 88 -12.78 -1.47 -13.91
C ALA A 88 -12.82 -0.14 -13.13
N LEU A 89 -13.81 0.71 -13.41
CA LEU A 89 -13.99 1.99 -12.70
C LEU A 89 -14.41 1.77 -11.24
N GLU A 90 -15.25 0.77 -10.95
CA GLU A 90 -15.62 0.40 -9.59
C GLU A 90 -14.42 -0.16 -8.81
N LEU A 91 -13.57 -0.99 -9.40
CA LEU A 91 -12.33 -1.45 -8.77
C LEU A 91 -11.40 -0.26 -8.45
N GLY A 92 -11.28 0.71 -9.38
CA GLY A 92 -10.52 1.94 -9.14
C GLY A 92 -11.09 2.78 -7.98
N ARG A 93 -12.43 2.84 -7.85
CA ARG A 93 -13.11 3.51 -6.74
C ARG A 93 -12.85 2.79 -5.39
N ARG A 94 -12.98 1.45 -5.36
CA ARG A 94 -12.69 0.65 -4.15
C ARG A 94 -11.26 0.80 -3.73
N ARG A 95 -10.31 0.70 -4.64
CA ARG A 95 -8.88 0.92 -4.37
C ARG A 95 -8.64 2.29 -3.71
N ARG A 96 -9.25 3.38 -4.23
CA ARG A 96 -9.13 4.70 -3.59
C ARG A 96 -9.74 4.75 -2.19
N ALA A 97 -10.82 4.01 -1.94
CA ALA A 97 -11.41 3.91 -0.61
C ALA A 97 -10.53 3.11 0.36
N GLU A 98 -9.80 2.10 -0.11
CA GLU A 98 -8.80 1.36 0.66
C GLU A 98 -7.57 2.22 0.97
N ASP A 99 -7.08 3.02 -0.01
CA ASP A 99 -5.99 3.99 0.20
C ASP A 99 -6.40 5.12 1.16
N ALA A 100 -7.69 5.42 1.29
CA ALA A 100 -8.26 6.39 2.23
C ALA A 100 -8.48 5.83 3.65
N ILE A 101 -8.16 4.56 3.92
CA ILE A 101 -7.91 4.10 5.28
C ILE A 101 -6.72 4.92 5.75
N GLU A 102 -7.00 5.92 6.61
CA GLU A 102 -6.01 6.84 7.15
C GLU A 102 -4.88 6.03 7.76
N LEU A 103 -3.76 5.93 7.05
CA LEU A 103 -2.54 5.39 7.61
C LEU A 103 -2.24 6.23 8.84
N LYS A 104 -2.39 5.64 10.03
CA LYS A 104 -2.19 6.35 11.31
C LYS A 104 -0.81 6.99 11.29
N LYS A 105 -0.77 8.31 11.41
CA LYS A 105 0.48 9.06 11.52
C LYS A 105 0.97 8.95 12.95
N ILE A 106 2.21 8.54 13.11
CA ILE A 106 2.88 8.51 14.41
C ILE A 106 3.41 9.91 14.72
N THR A 107 2.93 10.50 15.79
CA THR A 107 3.34 11.79 16.29
C THR A 107 3.86 11.73 17.73
N SER A 108 3.73 10.58 18.39
CA SER A 108 4.18 10.33 19.76
C SER A 108 4.28 8.83 20.03
N SER A 109 5.02 8.44 21.06
CA SER A 109 5.08 7.09 21.60
C SER A 109 3.69 6.55 22.01
N LYS A 110 2.83 7.43 22.54
CA LYS A 110 1.44 7.11 22.87
C LYS A 110 0.65 6.60 21.65
N ALA A 111 0.85 7.19 20.47
CA ALA A 111 0.17 6.75 19.24
C ALA A 111 0.57 5.33 18.85
N VAL A 112 1.82 4.93 19.11
CA VAL A 112 2.31 3.55 18.90
C VAL A 112 1.66 2.61 19.90
N PHE A 113 1.61 3.01 21.18
CA PHE A 113 0.93 2.24 22.22
C PHE A 113 -0.53 1.97 21.86
N GLU A 114 -1.28 2.98 21.41
CA GLU A 114 -2.69 2.84 21.00
C GLU A 114 -2.89 1.89 19.80
N ILE A 115 -1.87 1.72 18.96
CA ILE A 115 -1.91 0.79 17.82
C ILE A 115 -1.64 -0.64 18.25
N LEU A 116 -0.65 -0.83 19.13
CA LEU A 116 -0.11 -2.17 19.44
C LEU A 116 -0.65 -2.77 20.74
N GLN A 117 -1.05 -1.94 21.72
CA GLN A 117 -1.60 -2.44 22.98
C GLN A 117 -2.78 -3.40 22.79
N PRO A 118 -3.79 -3.13 21.91
CA PRO A 118 -4.88 -4.07 21.68
C PRO A 118 -4.44 -5.40 21.03
N ILE A 119 -3.22 -5.44 20.49
CA ILE A 119 -2.69 -6.62 19.79
C ILE A 119 -1.83 -7.47 20.74
N ILE A 120 -0.95 -6.82 21.51
CA ILE A 120 0.08 -7.53 22.28
C ILE A 120 0.03 -7.26 23.79
N GLY A 121 -0.73 -6.25 24.25
CA GLY A 121 -0.68 -5.82 25.65
C GLY A 121 -1.14 -6.87 26.67
N GLU A 122 -2.07 -7.73 26.27
CA GLU A 122 -2.67 -8.77 27.15
C GLU A 122 -2.12 -10.19 26.86
N LEU A 123 -1.14 -10.33 25.97
CA LEU A 123 -0.62 -11.65 25.62
C LEU A 123 0.18 -12.26 26.79
N PRO A 124 0.00 -13.57 27.07
CA PRO A 124 0.73 -14.27 28.14
C PRO A 124 2.18 -14.63 27.78
N HIS A 125 2.64 -14.25 26.60
CA HIS A 125 3.99 -14.49 26.09
C HIS A 125 4.53 -13.25 25.41
N GLU A 126 5.84 -13.14 25.29
CA GLU A 126 6.47 -12.01 24.60
C GLU A 126 6.36 -12.15 23.08
N GLU A 127 6.01 -11.08 22.41
CA GLU A 127 6.05 -10.93 20.96
C GLU A 127 6.84 -9.70 20.57
N PHE A 128 7.64 -9.81 19.51
CA PHE A 128 8.36 -8.68 18.94
C PHE A 128 7.70 -8.22 17.65
N TRP A 129 7.35 -6.96 17.61
CA TRP A 129 6.66 -6.31 16.49
C TRP A 129 7.45 -5.15 15.93
N VAL A 130 7.24 -4.87 14.65
CA VAL A 130 7.80 -3.69 13.98
C VAL A 130 6.69 -2.96 13.23
N LEU A 131 6.65 -1.65 13.43
CA LEU A 131 5.91 -0.73 12.58
C LEU A 131 6.84 -0.15 11.52
N TYR A 132 6.43 -0.23 10.27
CA TYR A 132 7.14 0.29 9.11
C TYR A 132 6.48 1.59 8.68
N LEU A 133 7.27 2.64 8.52
CA LEU A 133 6.78 4.00 8.32
C LEU A 133 7.31 4.57 7.01
N ASN A 134 6.49 5.40 6.37
CA ASN A 134 6.94 6.23 5.25
C ASN A 134 7.57 7.54 5.74
N ASN A 135 8.08 8.36 4.80
CA ASN A 135 8.74 9.63 5.10
C ASN A 135 7.86 10.68 5.81
N SER A 136 6.55 10.45 5.89
CA SER A 136 5.60 11.29 6.64
C SER A 136 5.25 10.71 8.00
N ASN A 137 5.98 9.71 8.48
CA ASN A 137 5.75 8.93 9.71
C ASN A 137 4.36 8.27 9.76
N LYS A 138 3.81 7.91 8.60
CA LYS A 138 2.58 7.12 8.55
C LYS A 138 2.92 5.63 8.55
N VAL A 139 2.19 4.84 9.35
CA VAL A 139 2.36 3.39 9.39
C VAL A 139 1.86 2.78 8.09
N ILE A 140 2.77 2.26 7.27
CA ILE A 140 2.46 1.61 5.98
C ILE A 140 2.34 0.10 6.11
N TYR A 141 3.01 -0.48 7.11
CA TYR A 141 2.94 -1.90 7.39
C TYR A 141 3.26 -2.18 8.87
N LYS A 142 2.78 -3.30 9.39
CA LYS A 142 3.14 -3.81 10.71
C LYS A 142 3.34 -5.31 10.62
N SER A 143 4.37 -5.85 11.29
CA SER A 143 4.60 -7.30 11.32
C SER A 143 5.05 -7.77 12.69
N GLN A 144 4.56 -8.95 13.05
CA GLN A 144 5.12 -9.77 14.11
C GLN A 144 6.38 -10.47 13.55
N LEU A 145 7.52 -10.27 14.20
CA LEU A 145 8.78 -10.89 13.78
C LEU A 145 9.08 -12.18 14.53
N SER A 146 8.71 -12.21 15.79
CA SER A 146 8.93 -13.40 16.60
C SER A 146 7.84 -13.53 17.66
N LYS A 147 7.55 -14.78 17.96
CA LYS A 147 6.71 -15.21 19.05
C LYS A 147 7.59 -16.02 19.99
N GLY A 148 7.86 -15.47 21.16
CA GLY A 148 8.78 -16.09 22.11
C GLY A 148 8.14 -17.14 23.00
N GLY A 149 9.00 -17.97 23.62
CA GLY A 149 8.66 -18.72 24.81
C GLY A 149 8.77 -17.85 26.08
N ILE A 150 8.70 -18.48 27.25
CA ILE A 150 8.71 -17.81 28.55
C ILE A 150 10.03 -17.05 28.87
N THR A 151 11.11 -17.27 28.09
CA THR A 151 12.48 -16.81 28.41
C THR A 151 13.12 -15.86 27.38
N GLY A 152 12.39 -15.35 26.40
CA GLY A 152 12.91 -14.35 25.43
C GLY A 152 12.59 -14.65 23.98
N THR A 153 12.73 -13.64 23.17
CA THR A 153 12.41 -13.65 21.75
C THR A 153 13.67 -13.50 20.92
N VAL A 154 13.92 -14.41 19.98
CA VAL A 154 15.02 -14.27 19.01
C VAL A 154 14.54 -13.40 17.85
N VAL A 155 15.16 -12.22 17.68
CA VAL A 155 14.87 -11.28 16.61
C VAL A 155 15.93 -11.40 15.51
N ASP A 156 15.52 -11.79 14.30
CA ASP A 156 16.40 -11.78 13.14
C ASP A 156 16.35 -10.41 12.44
N ILE A 157 17.42 -9.63 12.59
CA ILE A 157 17.56 -8.28 12.04
C ILE A 157 17.41 -8.28 10.51
N ARG A 158 17.83 -9.34 9.82
CA ARG A 158 17.73 -9.45 8.35
C ARG A 158 16.27 -9.45 7.89
N LEU A 159 15.37 -10.04 8.68
CA LEU A 159 13.93 -10.05 8.36
C LEU A 159 13.32 -8.66 8.50
N ILE A 160 13.76 -7.87 9.50
CA ILE A 160 13.32 -6.48 9.68
C ILE A 160 13.62 -5.66 8.43
N PHE A 161 14.88 -5.66 7.99
CA PHE A 161 15.29 -4.81 6.87
C PHE A 161 14.83 -5.35 5.52
N ARG A 162 14.72 -6.67 5.33
CA ARG A 162 14.08 -7.23 4.14
C ARG A 162 12.65 -6.70 3.99
N MET A 163 11.86 -6.76 5.05
CA MET A 163 10.50 -6.23 5.04
C MET A 163 10.48 -4.72 4.83
N ALA A 164 11.42 -3.98 5.39
CA ALA A 164 11.53 -2.53 5.19
C ALA A 164 11.73 -2.19 3.70
N PHE A 165 12.61 -2.93 3.00
CA PHE A 165 12.80 -2.76 1.55
C PHE A 165 11.56 -3.17 0.74
N GLU A 166 10.94 -4.30 1.05
CA GLU A 166 9.72 -4.77 0.38
C GLU A 166 8.57 -3.76 0.50
N GLN A 167 8.48 -3.07 1.63
CA GLN A 167 7.44 -2.07 1.90
C GLN A 167 7.85 -0.63 1.54
N ASN A 168 9.08 -0.40 1.05
CA ASN A 168 9.64 0.93 0.82
C ASN A 168 9.56 1.82 2.08
N ALA A 169 9.81 1.25 3.24
CA ALA A 169 9.81 1.98 4.50
C ALA A 169 11.08 2.83 4.64
N THR A 170 10.93 4.05 5.14
CA THR A 170 12.03 4.97 5.43
C THR A 170 12.35 5.05 6.92
N ALA A 171 11.43 4.57 7.76
CA ALA A 171 11.63 4.52 9.20
C ALA A 171 10.92 3.32 9.82
N LEU A 172 11.40 2.95 11.02
CA LEU A 172 10.92 1.81 11.82
C LEU A 172 10.64 2.27 13.25
N ILE A 173 9.64 1.63 13.87
CA ILE A 173 9.48 1.62 15.33
C ILE A 173 9.42 0.17 15.77
N LEU A 174 10.27 -0.15 16.75
CA LEU A 174 10.34 -1.47 17.37
C LEU A 174 9.37 -1.52 18.55
N SER A 175 8.79 -2.68 18.80
CA SER A 175 7.97 -2.87 19.99
C SER A 175 7.97 -4.34 20.43
N HIS A 176 7.88 -4.57 21.74
CA HIS A 176 7.58 -5.88 22.30
C HIS A 176 6.74 -5.70 23.58
N ASN A 177 6.07 -6.77 23.98
CA ASN A 177 5.30 -6.73 25.23
C ASN A 177 6.03 -7.43 26.36
N HIS A 178 5.81 -6.95 27.59
CA HIS A 178 6.22 -7.62 28.82
C HIS A 178 4.99 -8.17 29.56
N PRO A 179 4.71 -9.49 29.46
CA PRO A 179 3.60 -10.14 30.18
C PRO A 179 3.70 -9.99 31.71
N SER A 180 4.89 -9.74 32.23
CA SER A 180 5.13 -9.48 33.66
C SER A 180 4.59 -8.14 34.15
N GLY A 181 4.16 -7.25 33.23
CA GLY A 181 3.73 -5.88 33.55
C GLY A 181 4.86 -4.92 33.90
N LYS A 182 6.15 -5.34 33.83
CA LYS A 182 7.29 -4.49 34.17
C LYS A 182 7.66 -3.59 32.98
N LEU A 183 7.68 -2.28 33.23
CA LEU A 183 8.12 -1.25 32.28
C LEU A 183 9.61 -0.91 32.53
N ILE A 184 10.48 -1.91 32.35
CA ILE A 184 11.92 -1.78 32.51
C ILE A 184 12.59 -2.52 31.36
N ALA A 185 13.46 -1.82 30.62
CA ALA A 185 14.23 -2.44 29.54
C ALA A 185 15.27 -3.42 30.10
N SER A 186 15.36 -4.61 29.54
CA SER A 186 16.41 -5.58 29.83
C SER A 186 17.71 -5.25 29.06
N ASP A 187 18.84 -5.81 29.50
CA ASP A 187 20.11 -5.71 28.76
C ASP A 187 19.99 -6.30 27.34
N ALA A 188 19.14 -7.30 27.16
CA ALA A 188 18.88 -7.90 25.85
C ALA A 188 18.15 -6.90 24.94
N ASP A 189 17.15 -6.17 25.45
CA ASP A 189 16.40 -5.16 24.72
C ASP A 189 17.32 -4.00 24.30
N LEU A 190 18.19 -3.55 25.19
CA LEU A 190 19.18 -2.51 24.88
C LEU A 190 20.14 -2.97 23.79
N LYS A 191 20.66 -4.20 23.88
CA LYS A 191 21.60 -4.75 22.90
C LYS A 191 20.96 -4.94 21.51
N ILE A 192 19.75 -5.48 21.44
CA ILE A 192 19.08 -5.69 20.16
C ILE A 192 18.69 -4.35 19.51
N THR A 193 18.19 -3.40 20.29
CA THR A 193 17.86 -2.05 19.83
C THR A 193 19.07 -1.38 19.22
N LYS A 194 20.21 -1.40 19.91
CA LYS A 194 21.47 -0.83 19.42
C LYS A 194 21.89 -1.45 18.08
N LYS A 195 21.86 -2.77 17.98
CA LYS A 195 22.23 -3.47 16.73
C LYS A 195 21.30 -3.12 15.56
N ILE A 196 19.99 -3.02 15.81
CA ILE A 196 19.03 -2.65 14.77
C ILE A 196 19.24 -1.19 14.36
N LYS A 197 19.50 -0.30 15.31
CA LYS A 197 19.77 1.12 15.04
C LYS A 197 21.04 1.32 14.19
N GLU A 198 22.13 0.63 14.53
CA GLU A 198 23.39 0.63 13.76
C GLU A 198 23.17 0.11 12.32
N ALA A 199 22.44 -1.00 12.17
CA ALA A 199 22.08 -1.53 10.86
C ALA A 199 21.20 -0.56 10.06
N GLY A 200 20.22 0.08 10.72
CA GLY A 200 19.35 1.09 10.11
C GLY A 200 20.13 2.30 9.62
N GLN A 201 21.10 2.79 10.37
CA GLN A 201 21.99 3.88 9.95
C GLN A 201 22.76 3.54 8.68
N THR A 202 23.29 2.31 8.60
CA THR A 202 24.04 1.85 7.41
C THR A 202 23.14 1.74 6.17
N LEU A 203 21.87 1.38 6.36
CA LEU A 203 20.89 1.16 5.29
C LEU A 203 20.00 2.37 5.00
N GLU A 204 20.28 3.53 5.64
CA GLU A 204 19.52 4.78 5.54
C GLU A 204 18.02 4.60 5.90
N ILE A 205 17.71 3.67 6.82
CA ILE A 205 16.39 3.44 7.38
C ILE A 205 16.42 3.85 8.86
N GLN A 206 15.68 4.90 9.23
CA GLN A 206 15.70 5.41 10.58
C GLN A 206 14.96 4.48 11.54
N VAL A 207 15.56 4.15 12.68
CA VAL A 207 14.87 3.52 13.80
C VAL A 207 14.48 4.62 14.77
N LEU A 208 13.19 4.93 14.87
CA LEU A 208 12.71 6.12 15.59
C LEU A 208 12.51 5.88 17.08
N ASP A 209 12.14 4.66 17.48
CA ASP A 209 11.88 4.31 18.87
C ASP A 209 11.89 2.80 19.09
N HIS A 210 11.97 2.38 20.35
CA HIS A 210 11.65 1.03 20.81
C HIS A 210 10.72 1.14 22.02
N ILE A 211 9.53 0.51 21.91
CA ILE A 211 8.47 0.64 22.92
C ILE A 211 8.17 -0.70 23.56
N ILE A 212 8.30 -0.77 24.87
CA ILE A 212 7.85 -1.89 25.68
C ILE A 212 6.40 -1.64 26.05
N ILE A 213 5.54 -2.62 25.79
CA ILE A 213 4.09 -2.54 26.00
C ILE A 213 3.67 -3.51 27.08
N THR A 214 2.77 -3.07 27.97
CA THR A 214 2.07 -3.89 28.94
C THR A 214 0.57 -3.66 28.81
N GLU A 215 -0.23 -4.41 29.56
CA GLU A 215 -1.69 -4.21 29.58
C GLU A 215 -2.08 -2.76 29.89
N ASN A 216 -1.38 -2.12 30.85
CA ASN A 216 -1.82 -0.84 31.43
C ASN A 216 -0.88 0.34 31.12
N GLY A 217 0.19 0.13 30.36
CA GLY A 217 1.15 1.18 30.07
C GLY A 217 2.25 0.80 29.09
N TYR A 218 3.16 1.75 28.85
CA TYR A 218 4.28 1.54 27.97
C TYR A 218 5.52 2.29 28.48
N LEU A 219 6.69 1.90 27.98
CA LEU A 219 7.96 2.59 28.13
C LEU A 219 8.53 2.84 26.73
N SER A 220 8.81 4.07 26.40
CA SER A 220 9.49 4.47 25.16
C SER A 220 10.97 4.74 25.46
N PHE A 221 11.86 4.09 24.68
CA PHE A 221 13.29 4.32 24.83
C PHE A 221 13.69 5.74 24.44
N GLN A 222 13.00 6.32 23.47
CA GLN A 222 13.23 7.70 23.03
C GLN A 222 12.79 8.70 24.12
N ASP A 223 11.61 8.51 24.72
CA ASP A 223 11.08 9.42 25.75
C ASP A 223 11.93 9.37 27.03
N GLU A 224 12.47 8.19 27.38
CA GLU A 224 13.34 7.97 28.55
C GLU A 224 14.80 8.34 28.30
N GLY A 225 15.17 8.74 27.07
CA GLY A 225 16.56 9.08 26.72
C GLY A 225 17.53 7.90 26.73
N ILE A 226 17.01 6.70 26.57
CA ILE A 226 17.78 5.43 26.50
C ILE A 226 18.27 5.15 25.07
N PHE A 227 17.70 5.83 24.10
CA PHE A 227 17.78 5.54 22.68
C PHE A 227 18.98 6.17 21.95
#